data_07aed4e103e9a85a05df277d082d1805
#
_entry.id   07aed4e103e9a85a05df277d082d1805
#
_cell.length_a   1.000
_cell.length_b   1.000
_cell.length_c   1.000
_cell.angle_alpha   90.00
_cell.angle_beta   90.00
_cell.angle_gamma   90.00
#
_symmetry.space_group_name_H-M   'P 1'
#
loop_
_entity.id
_entity.type
_entity.pdbx_description
1 polymer ?
#
loop_
_entity_poly.entity_id
_entity_poly.type
_entity_poly.pdbx_seq_one_letter_code
_entity_poly.pdbx_strand_id
1 'polypeptide(L)'
;VIFSDNAKYALESSGEYTQGAGGGALLIRRNPRLLEIPDCIGVSTTPVHDFFKPRREVSIRSVITNVMQLAQETGQTMKKGLIERMIRHLPESTVRKLGIFAHGEEKVSVHRDEPIFDGQFSNRCYQSAVRQAFHNFAEKAQKQNRYVHDEDERLTEQWSRIIMHLPYAFQAKRMFPDIFRHDREGTEMWGPIAEQLGPMPAEHDDSADAQLIEIW
;
A
#
# COMPACT_ATOMS: atom_id res chain seq x y z
N VAL A 1 19.97 9.23 0.60
CA VAL A 1 18.59 9.13 1.09
C VAL A 1 18.57 8.15 2.25
N ILE A 2 17.94 8.54 3.34
CA ILE A 2 17.68 7.68 4.50
C ILE A 2 16.16 7.56 4.61
N PHE A 3 15.67 6.37 4.89
CA PHE A 3 14.26 6.09 5.07
C PHE A 3 14.05 5.13 6.24
N SER A 4 12.91 5.29 6.90
CA SER A 4 12.43 4.34 7.89
C SER A 4 10.92 4.33 7.88
N ASP A 5 10.32 3.19 8.11
CA ASP A 5 8.88 3.04 8.19
C ASP A 5 8.51 1.99 9.23
N ASN A 6 7.28 2.09 9.74
CA ASN A 6 6.70 1.17 10.70
C ASN A 6 5.22 0.97 10.35
N ALA A 7 4.88 -0.25 9.94
CA ALA A 7 3.51 -0.66 9.73
C ALA A 7 2.98 -1.34 11.01
N LYS A 8 1.87 -0.80 11.55
CA LYS A 8 1.20 -1.31 12.74
C LYS A 8 -0.28 -1.52 12.46
N TYR A 9 -0.78 -2.68 12.83
CA TYR A 9 -2.17 -3.07 12.66
C TYR A 9 -2.79 -3.49 14.00
N ALA A 10 -4.13 -3.54 14.03
CA ALA A 10 -4.83 -4.04 15.19
C ALA A 10 -4.52 -5.52 15.44
N LEU A 11 -4.44 -5.92 16.72
CA LEU A 11 -4.31 -7.32 17.11
C LEU A 11 -5.48 -8.13 16.54
N GLU A 12 -5.22 -9.35 16.14
CA GLU A 12 -6.20 -10.29 15.55
C GLU A 12 -6.83 -9.79 14.24
N SER A 13 -6.29 -8.70 13.64
CA SER A 13 -6.70 -8.27 12.29
C SER A 13 -5.95 -9.05 11.21
N SER A 14 -6.53 -9.10 10.01
CA SER A 14 -5.87 -9.71 8.84
C SER A 14 -4.55 -9.03 8.46
N GLY A 15 -4.33 -7.79 8.91
CA GLY A 15 -3.08 -7.05 8.69
C GLY A 15 -1.97 -7.39 9.68
N GLU A 16 -2.26 -8.01 10.81
CA GLU A 16 -1.27 -8.24 11.87
C GLU A 16 -0.03 -9.00 11.38
N TYR A 17 -0.22 -10.00 10.51
CA TYR A 17 0.88 -10.80 9.95
C TYR A 17 1.76 -10.02 8.95
N THR A 18 1.31 -8.86 8.50
CA THR A 18 2.03 -8.02 7.56
C THR A 18 2.69 -6.81 8.21
N GLN A 19 2.54 -6.66 9.53
CA GLN A 19 3.16 -5.57 10.28
C GLN A 19 4.67 -5.76 10.41
N GLY A 20 5.37 -4.66 10.54
CA GLY A 20 6.81 -4.67 10.71
C GLY A 20 7.40 -3.27 10.78
N ALA A 21 8.68 -3.22 11.07
CA ALA A 21 9.45 -2.00 11.06
C ALA A 21 10.73 -2.21 10.25
N GLY A 22 11.12 -1.20 9.51
CA GLY A 22 12.33 -1.25 8.70
C GLY A 22 12.94 0.12 8.49
N GLY A 23 14.21 0.11 8.14
CA GLY A 23 14.92 1.32 7.77
C GLY A 23 16.09 1.00 6.86
N GLY A 24 16.52 2.00 6.10
CA GLY A 24 17.64 1.84 5.20
C GLY A 24 18.26 3.16 4.78
N ALA A 25 19.39 3.04 4.11
CA ALA A 25 20.09 4.17 3.52
C ALA A 25 20.57 3.83 2.12
N LEU A 26 20.37 4.74 1.19
CA LEU A 26 20.80 4.62 -0.20
C LEU A 26 21.73 5.78 -0.55
N LEU A 27 22.89 5.48 -1.11
CA LEU A 27 23.76 6.47 -1.73
C LEU A 27 23.41 6.59 -3.22
N ILE A 28 22.82 7.74 -3.59
CA ILE A 28 22.49 8.06 -4.99
C ILE A 28 23.66 8.83 -5.60
N ARG A 29 24.14 8.38 -6.75
CA ARG A 29 25.24 9.02 -7.47
C ARG A 29 25.12 8.81 -8.99
N ARG A 30 25.83 9.62 -9.76
CA ARG A 30 26.09 9.32 -11.17
C ARG A 30 26.97 8.07 -11.25
N ASN A 31 26.81 7.28 -12.29
CA ASN A 31 27.55 6.03 -12.50
C ASN A 31 27.43 5.09 -11.29
N PRO A 32 26.23 4.57 -11.02
CA PRO A 32 25.97 3.68 -9.90
C PRO A 32 26.72 2.36 -10.11
N ARG A 33 27.11 1.72 -9.01
CA ARG A 33 27.88 0.47 -9.06
C ARG A 33 27.02 -0.77 -8.89
N LEU A 34 25.88 -0.64 -8.22
CA LEU A 34 25.07 -1.79 -7.83
C LEU A 34 23.72 -1.82 -8.56
N LEU A 35 23.06 -0.67 -8.70
CA LEU A 35 21.74 -0.55 -9.29
C LEU A 35 21.65 0.76 -10.07
N GLU A 36 21.24 0.67 -11.31
CA GLU A 36 20.90 1.82 -12.14
C GLU A 36 19.39 1.99 -12.18
N ILE A 37 18.92 3.23 -12.01
CA ILE A 37 17.51 3.59 -12.23
C ILE A 37 17.46 4.33 -13.58
N PRO A 38 16.98 3.68 -14.65
CA PRO A 38 16.89 4.32 -15.96
C PRO A 38 15.76 5.35 -15.99
N ASP A 39 15.75 6.17 -17.02
CA ASP A 39 14.68 7.14 -17.28
C ASP A 39 13.40 6.51 -17.84
N CYS A 40 13.45 5.26 -18.29
CA CYS A 40 12.30 4.48 -18.70
C CYS A 40 11.68 3.79 -17.49
N ILE A 41 10.67 4.41 -16.88
CA ILE A 41 9.97 3.91 -15.68
C ILE A 41 8.48 3.81 -15.98
N GLY A 42 7.89 2.66 -15.68
CA GLY A 42 6.44 2.47 -15.71
C GLY A 42 5.79 3.07 -14.46
N VAL A 43 4.74 3.85 -14.66
CA VAL A 43 4.01 4.51 -13.57
C VAL A 43 2.52 4.29 -13.73
N SER A 44 1.87 3.94 -12.63
CA SER A 44 0.41 3.96 -12.51
C SER A 44 0.02 4.75 -11.27
N THR A 45 -1.01 5.55 -11.39
CA THR A 45 -1.57 6.31 -10.27
C THR A 45 -3.08 6.30 -10.36
N THR A 46 -3.72 5.70 -9.38
CA THR A 46 -5.18 5.64 -9.29
C THR A 46 -5.62 6.05 -7.89
N PRO A 47 -6.53 7.02 -7.74
CA PRO A 47 -7.06 7.39 -6.43
C PRO A 47 -8.00 6.30 -5.93
N VAL A 48 -7.64 5.65 -4.84
CA VAL A 48 -8.45 4.60 -4.21
C VAL A 48 -8.48 4.79 -2.70
N HIS A 49 -9.58 4.35 -2.07
CA HIS A 49 -9.68 4.29 -0.62
C HIS A 49 -9.19 2.93 -0.12
N ASP A 50 -7.88 2.77 -0.09
CA ASP A 50 -7.19 1.58 0.40
C ASP A 50 -6.14 1.97 1.43
N PHE A 51 -5.97 1.19 2.49
CA PHE A 51 -5.04 1.47 3.59
C PHE A 51 -5.16 2.88 4.15
N PHE A 52 -6.37 3.35 4.42
CA PHE A 52 -6.58 4.68 4.94
C PHE A 52 -6.82 4.69 6.44
N LYS A 53 -6.37 5.75 7.11
CA LYS A 53 -6.67 6.00 8.52
C LYS A 53 -7.90 6.88 8.62
N PRO A 54 -9.05 6.33 9.09
CA PRO A 54 -10.27 7.12 9.17
C PRO A 54 -10.09 8.30 10.12
N ARG A 55 -10.58 9.43 9.68
CA ARG A 55 -10.65 10.65 10.47
C ARG A 55 -12.03 10.78 11.06
N ARG A 56 -12.14 10.91 12.36
CA ARG A 56 -13.39 11.22 13.04
C ARG A 56 -13.32 12.59 13.69
N GLU A 57 -14.38 13.34 13.53
CA GLU A 57 -14.60 14.53 14.33
C GLU A 57 -15.40 14.12 15.57
N VAL A 58 -14.82 14.29 16.73
CA VAL A 58 -15.48 14.05 18.01
C VAL A 58 -15.54 15.34 18.80
N SER A 59 -16.68 15.59 19.47
CA SER A 59 -16.77 16.75 20.34
C SER A 59 -15.89 16.54 21.57
N ILE A 60 -15.25 17.59 22.03
CA ILE A 60 -14.44 17.56 23.27
C ILE A 60 -15.27 17.11 24.45
N ARG A 61 -16.53 17.51 24.50
CA ARG A 61 -17.48 17.05 25.52
C ARG A 61 -17.60 15.52 25.52
N SER A 62 -17.73 14.89 24.34
CA SER A 62 -17.82 13.42 24.24
C SER A 62 -16.53 12.75 24.73
N VAL A 63 -15.37 13.28 24.38
CA VAL A 63 -14.07 12.76 24.85
C VAL A 63 -13.98 12.85 26.37
N ILE A 64 -14.31 13.99 26.96
CA ILE A 64 -14.28 14.18 28.42
C ILE A 64 -15.28 13.23 29.09
N THR A 65 -16.50 13.09 28.56
CA THR A 65 -17.51 12.19 29.11
C THR A 65 -17.02 10.73 29.10
N ASN A 66 -16.44 10.28 28.01
CA ASN A 66 -15.90 8.91 27.90
C ASN A 66 -14.74 8.67 28.87
N VAL A 67 -13.84 9.64 29.02
CA VAL A 67 -12.75 9.55 29.99
C VAL A 67 -13.29 9.48 31.45
N MET A 68 -14.31 10.27 31.76
CA MET A 68 -14.96 10.22 33.08
C MET A 68 -15.67 8.89 33.33
N GLN A 69 -16.35 8.35 32.33
CA GLN A 69 -16.99 7.05 32.41
C GLN A 69 -15.97 5.94 32.64
N LEU A 70 -14.91 5.92 31.85
CA LEU A 70 -13.81 4.97 32.01
C LEU A 70 -13.16 5.03 33.40
N ALA A 71 -12.95 6.24 33.92
CA ALA A 71 -12.43 6.44 35.26
C ALA A 71 -13.37 5.87 36.36
N GLN A 72 -14.70 6.02 36.17
CA GLN A 72 -15.68 5.41 37.07
C GLN A 72 -15.67 3.88 36.99
N GLU A 73 -15.64 3.31 35.80
CA GLU A 73 -15.61 1.86 35.58
C GLU A 73 -14.33 1.22 36.15
N THR A 74 -13.22 1.94 36.14
CA THR A 74 -11.95 1.48 36.75
C THR A 74 -11.80 1.83 38.21
N GLY A 75 -12.86 2.32 38.86
CA GLY A 75 -12.85 2.67 40.30
C GLY A 75 -12.04 3.93 40.64
N GLN A 76 -11.63 4.69 39.63
CA GLN A 76 -10.92 5.95 39.81
C GLN A 76 -11.91 7.13 39.89
N THR A 77 -11.99 7.76 41.04
CA THR A 77 -12.85 8.94 41.22
C THR A 77 -12.15 10.19 40.70
N MET A 78 -12.44 10.59 39.48
CA MET A 78 -12.02 11.90 38.98
C MET A 78 -12.91 12.99 39.54
N LYS A 79 -12.36 13.89 40.35
CA LYS A 79 -13.11 15.05 40.88
C LYS A 79 -13.52 15.94 39.70
N LYS A 80 -14.83 16.31 39.67
CA LYS A 80 -15.46 17.10 38.59
C LYS A 80 -14.76 18.42 38.30
N GLY A 81 -13.89 18.95 38.86
CA GLY A 81 -13.12 20.15 38.56
C GLY A 81 -11.67 19.88 38.13
N LEU A 82 -11.24 18.60 38.14
CA LEU A 82 -9.85 18.29 37.81
C LEU A 82 -9.53 18.50 36.34
N ILE A 83 -10.42 18.06 35.48
CA ILE A 83 -10.27 18.22 34.02
C ILE A 83 -10.33 19.69 33.65
N GLU A 84 -11.30 20.43 34.17
CA GLU A 84 -11.39 21.88 33.96
C GLU A 84 -10.15 22.62 34.47
N ARG A 85 -9.59 22.17 35.58
CA ARG A 85 -8.36 22.72 36.14
C ARG A 85 -7.14 22.35 35.30
N MET A 86 -7.04 21.12 34.82
CA MET A 86 -5.97 20.70 33.90
C MET A 86 -6.00 21.50 32.60
N ILE A 87 -7.18 21.64 32.01
CA ILE A 87 -7.37 22.42 30.78
C ILE A 87 -6.98 23.89 31.02
N ARG A 88 -7.36 24.48 32.16
CA ARG A 88 -7.09 25.86 32.48
C ARG A 88 -5.60 26.17 32.71
N HIS A 89 -4.80 25.17 33.01
CA HIS A 89 -3.35 25.29 33.24
C HIS A 89 -2.51 24.88 32.01
N LEU A 90 -3.13 24.48 30.90
CA LEU A 90 -2.39 24.22 29.67
C LEU A 90 -1.91 25.55 29.05
N PRO A 91 -0.67 25.61 28.54
CA PRO A 91 -0.21 26.79 27.81
C PRO A 91 -1.14 27.08 26.61
N GLU A 92 -1.40 28.35 26.37
CA GLU A 92 -2.29 28.77 25.27
C GLU A 92 -1.85 28.23 23.90
N SER A 93 -0.55 28.12 23.69
CA SER A 93 0.00 27.47 22.49
C SER A 93 -0.36 25.97 22.36
N THR A 94 -0.45 25.26 23.48
CA THR A 94 -0.88 23.84 23.51
C THR A 94 -2.37 23.75 23.28
N VAL A 95 -3.13 24.64 23.87
CA VAL A 95 -4.57 24.75 23.72
C VAL A 95 -4.92 25.05 22.26
N ARG A 96 -4.25 25.99 21.60
CA ARG A 96 -4.42 26.27 20.17
C ARG A 96 -4.02 25.09 19.28
N LYS A 97 -2.93 24.39 19.59
CA LYS A 97 -2.49 23.20 18.84
C LYS A 97 -3.45 22.02 18.99
N LEU A 98 -4.07 21.89 20.14
CA LEU A 98 -5.05 20.84 20.41
C LEU A 98 -6.46 21.23 19.94
N GLY A 99 -6.69 22.45 19.50
CA GLY A 99 -8.00 22.95 19.08
C GLY A 99 -9.02 22.96 20.22
N ILE A 100 -8.57 23.08 21.49
CA ILE A 100 -9.42 22.83 22.65
C ILE A 100 -10.34 24.01 23.00
N PHE A 101 -10.16 25.19 22.43
CA PHE A 101 -10.95 26.40 22.77
C PHE A 101 -11.24 27.32 21.60
N ALA A 102 -12.11 26.93 20.73
CA ALA A 102 -12.87 27.87 19.93
C ALA A 102 -14.35 27.86 20.38
N HIS A 103 -14.98 29.00 20.41
CA HIS A 103 -16.34 29.17 20.90
C HIS A 103 -17.34 28.35 20.09
N GLY A 104 -18.00 27.39 20.70
CA GLY A 104 -19.00 26.55 20.10
C GLY A 104 -18.80 25.06 20.37
N GLU A 105 -19.53 24.21 19.71
CA GLU A 105 -19.35 22.74 19.76
C GLU A 105 -18.06 22.35 19.08
N GLU A 106 -16.98 22.40 19.85
CA GLU A 106 -15.65 22.09 19.31
C GLU A 106 -15.52 20.62 18.99
N LYS A 107 -15.08 20.39 17.77
CA LYS A 107 -14.76 19.08 17.28
C LYS A 107 -13.25 18.92 17.18
N VAL A 108 -12.72 17.88 17.79
CA VAL A 108 -11.34 17.45 17.62
C VAL A 108 -11.30 16.37 16.57
N SER A 109 -10.39 16.51 15.62
CA SER A 109 -10.13 15.47 14.66
C SER A 109 -9.25 14.39 15.29
N VAL A 110 -9.82 13.22 15.47
CA VAL A 110 -9.12 12.03 15.98
C VAL A 110 -8.85 11.09 14.81
N HIS A 111 -7.59 10.74 14.63
CA HIS A 111 -7.19 9.72 13.67
C HIS A 111 -7.11 8.36 14.39
N ARG A 112 -7.52 7.31 13.72
CA ARG A 112 -7.16 5.97 14.13
C ARG A 112 -5.67 5.75 13.91
N ASP A 113 -5.00 5.12 14.86
CA ASP A 113 -3.59 4.77 14.71
C ASP A 113 -3.40 3.66 13.67
N GLU A 114 -4.39 2.79 13.55
CA GLU A 114 -4.37 1.65 12.65
C GLU A 114 -5.13 1.96 11.35
N PRO A 115 -4.62 1.56 10.19
CA PRO A 115 -5.33 1.70 8.93
C PRO A 115 -6.52 0.74 8.85
N ILE A 116 -7.53 1.14 8.12
CA ILE A 116 -8.60 0.26 7.64
C ILE A 116 -8.26 -0.14 6.21
N PHE A 117 -8.40 -1.42 5.90
CA PHE A 117 -8.23 -1.94 4.54
C PHE A 117 -9.11 -3.17 4.33
N ASP A 118 -9.44 -3.43 3.08
CA ASP A 118 -10.05 -4.67 2.61
C ASP A 118 -8.98 -5.44 1.82
N GLY A 119 -8.59 -6.61 2.32
CA GLY A 119 -7.51 -7.37 1.71
C GLY A 119 -7.77 -7.80 0.27
N GLN A 120 -9.02 -8.14 -0.09
CA GLN A 120 -9.38 -8.50 -1.46
C GLN A 120 -9.38 -7.27 -2.37
N PHE A 121 -9.94 -6.17 -1.92
CA PHE A 121 -9.92 -4.91 -2.65
C PHE A 121 -8.48 -4.42 -2.85
N SER A 122 -7.67 -4.46 -1.81
CA SER A 122 -6.25 -4.09 -1.84
C SER A 122 -5.47 -4.90 -2.87
N ASN A 123 -5.67 -6.22 -2.90
CA ASN A 123 -5.05 -7.10 -3.90
C ASN A 123 -5.45 -6.72 -5.33
N ARG A 124 -6.73 -6.47 -5.60
CA ARG A 124 -7.18 -6.01 -6.93
C ARG A 124 -6.58 -4.66 -7.31
N CYS A 125 -6.51 -3.72 -6.36
CA CYS A 125 -5.86 -2.42 -6.59
C CYS A 125 -4.39 -2.59 -6.95
N TYR A 126 -3.67 -3.46 -6.22
CA TYR A 126 -2.26 -3.73 -6.47
C TYR A 126 -2.05 -4.39 -7.85
N GLN A 127 -2.83 -5.42 -8.20
CA GLN A 127 -2.77 -6.05 -9.52
C GLN A 127 -3.01 -5.05 -10.65
N SER A 128 -4.07 -4.27 -10.53
CA SER A 128 -4.40 -3.25 -11.53
C SER A 128 -3.29 -2.21 -11.68
N ALA A 129 -2.71 -1.75 -10.57
CA ALA A 129 -1.63 -0.77 -10.58
C ALA A 129 -0.36 -1.33 -11.23
N VAL A 130 0.03 -2.57 -10.90
CA VAL A 130 1.21 -3.23 -11.49
C VAL A 130 1.01 -3.45 -12.99
N ARG A 131 -0.15 -3.93 -13.42
CA ARG A 131 -0.49 -4.10 -14.83
C ARG A 131 -0.41 -2.79 -15.61
N GLN A 132 -1.04 -1.74 -15.11
CA GLN A 132 -1.00 -0.42 -15.75
C GLN A 132 0.43 0.15 -15.80
N ALA A 133 1.21 -0.04 -14.74
CA ALA A 133 2.62 0.38 -14.72
C ALA A 133 3.44 -0.40 -15.74
N PHE A 134 3.20 -1.71 -15.88
CA PHE A 134 3.86 -2.52 -16.91
C PHE A 134 3.50 -2.04 -18.33
N HIS A 135 2.22 -1.81 -18.63
CA HIS A 135 1.82 -1.24 -19.93
C HIS A 135 2.49 0.11 -20.22
N ASN A 136 2.49 1.00 -19.22
CA ASN A 136 3.13 2.30 -19.37
C ASN A 136 4.65 2.18 -19.58
N PHE A 137 5.30 1.21 -18.95
CA PHE A 137 6.69 0.87 -19.18
C PHE A 137 6.91 0.36 -20.60
N ALA A 138 6.12 -0.62 -21.06
CA ALA A 138 6.23 -1.22 -22.37
C ALA A 138 6.06 -0.17 -23.50
N GLU A 139 5.05 0.70 -23.39
CA GLU A 139 4.86 1.80 -24.34
C GLU A 139 6.06 2.77 -24.40
N LYS A 140 6.62 3.09 -23.23
CA LYS A 140 7.81 3.97 -23.15
C LYS A 140 9.03 3.30 -23.73
N ALA A 141 9.25 2.03 -23.41
CA ALA A 141 10.36 1.23 -23.93
C ALA A 141 10.31 1.16 -25.46
N GLN A 142 9.14 0.91 -26.03
CA GLN A 142 8.92 0.90 -27.47
C GLN A 142 9.20 2.29 -28.10
N LYS A 143 8.63 3.37 -27.55
CA LYS A 143 8.84 4.73 -28.04
C LYS A 143 10.31 5.18 -27.98
N GLN A 144 11.07 4.69 -27.03
CA GLN A 144 12.48 5.01 -26.85
C GLN A 144 13.41 4.02 -27.57
N ASN A 145 12.85 3.02 -28.25
CA ASN A 145 13.60 1.91 -28.86
C ASN A 145 14.56 1.24 -27.87
N ARG A 146 14.07 1.00 -26.67
CA ARG A 146 14.80 0.36 -25.58
C ARG A 146 14.21 -1.01 -25.26
N TYR A 147 15.05 -1.95 -24.87
CA TYR A 147 14.68 -3.29 -24.38
C TYR A 147 13.96 -4.21 -25.39
N VAL A 148 13.56 -3.74 -26.54
CA VAL A 148 12.95 -4.55 -27.60
C VAL A 148 13.81 -4.39 -28.83
N HIS A 149 14.59 -5.40 -29.13
CA HIS A 149 15.50 -5.39 -30.30
C HIS A 149 14.93 -6.17 -31.48
N ASP A 150 13.97 -7.05 -31.22
CA ASP A 150 13.31 -7.88 -32.22
C ASP A 150 11.79 -7.89 -32.01
N GLU A 151 11.00 -7.97 -33.07
CA GLU A 151 9.54 -7.99 -32.99
C GLU A 151 9.02 -9.23 -32.22
N ASP A 152 9.81 -10.31 -32.21
CA ASP A 152 9.49 -11.55 -31.53
C ASP A 152 9.97 -11.61 -30.07
N GLU A 153 10.85 -10.68 -29.64
CA GLU A 153 11.38 -10.69 -28.28
C GLU A 153 10.44 -9.97 -27.30
N ARG A 154 10.15 -10.62 -26.19
CA ARG A 154 9.28 -10.09 -25.14
C ARG A 154 10.07 -9.47 -24.00
N LEU A 155 9.51 -8.45 -23.37
CA LEU A 155 10.17 -7.74 -22.27
C LEU A 155 10.51 -8.67 -21.11
N THR A 156 9.61 -9.61 -20.78
CA THR A 156 9.83 -10.55 -19.68
C THR A 156 10.92 -11.58 -19.95
N GLU A 157 11.29 -11.83 -21.20
CA GLU A 157 12.41 -12.71 -21.57
C GLU A 157 13.78 -12.08 -21.32
N GLN A 158 13.84 -10.75 -21.35
CA GLN A 158 15.08 -10.02 -21.10
C GLN A 158 15.40 -9.89 -19.61
N TRP A 159 14.46 -10.26 -18.74
CA TRP A 159 14.63 -10.11 -17.30
C TRP A 159 15.34 -11.31 -16.70
N SER A 160 16.51 -11.08 -16.19
CA SER A 160 17.24 -12.13 -15.43
C SER A 160 16.73 -12.25 -13.98
N ARG A 161 16.07 -11.24 -13.45
CA ARG A 161 15.55 -11.21 -12.09
C ARG A 161 14.39 -10.23 -11.96
N ILE A 162 13.44 -10.56 -11.10
CA ILE A 162 12.30 -9.73 -10.77
C ILE A 162 12.33 -9.45 -9.26
N ILE A 163 12.24 -8.19 -8.89
CA ILE A 163 12.14 -7.75 -7.50
C ILE A 163 10.80 -7.06 -7.32
N MET A 164 9.99 -7.59 -6.42
CA MET A 164 8.66 -7.06 -6.15
C MET A 164 8.51 -6.62 -4.69
N HIS A 165 7.72 -5.60 -4.46
CA HIS A 165 7.21 -5.31 -3.14
C HIS A 165 6.27 -6.44 -2.70
N LEU A 166 6.49 -6.97 -1.51
CA LEU A 166 5.74 -8.11 -0.97
C LEU A 166 4.96 -7.68 0.29
N PRO A 167 3.70 -7.27 0.16
CA PRO A 167 2.82 -7.10 1.32
C PRO A 167 2.66 -8.41 2.09
N TYR A 168 2.67 -9.54 1.40
CA TYR A 168 2.73 -10.88 1.96
C TYR A 168 3.41 -11.86 0.97
N ALA A 169 3.84 -13.03 1.47
CA ALA A 169 4.75 -13.92 0.75
C ALA A 169 4.28 -14.38 -0.65
N PHE A 170 2.98 -14.55 -0.84
CA PHE A 170 2.42 -15.03 -2.10
C PHE A 170 2.12 -13.93 -3.13
N GLN A 171 2.28 -12.65 -2.78
CA GLN A 171 1.89 -11.56 -3.66
C GLN A 171 2.63 -11.56 -5.00
N ALA A 172 3.93 -11.82 -4.99
CA ALA A 172 4.71 -11.87 -6.22
C ALA A 172 4.26 -13.01 -7.14
N LYS A 173 3.92 -14.17 -6.57
CA LYS A 173 3.43 -15.33 -7.34
C LYS A 173 2.10 -15.06 -8.03
N ARG A 174 1.31 -14.12 -7.53
CA ARG A 174 0.04 -13.69 -8.15
C ARG A 174 0.23 -12.58 -9.17
N MET A 175 1.26 -11.76 -9.00
CA MET A 175 1.49 -10.60 -9.87
C MET A 175 2.28 -10.92 -11.12
N PHE A 176 3.28 -11.79 -11.00
CA PHE A 176 4.15 -12.11 -12.13
C PHE A 176 3.42 -12.81 -13.28
N PRO A 177 2.56 -13.82 -13.04
CA PRO A 177 1.77 -14.45 -14.10
C PRO A 177 0.92 -13.45 -14.90
N ASP A 178 0.36 -12.47 -14.24
CA ASP A 178 -0.43 -11.43 -14.88
C ASP A 178 0.43 -10.55 -15.82
N ILE A 179 1.65 -10.19 -15.41
CA ILE A 179 2.62 -9.49 -16.25
C ILE A 179 3.05 -10.36 -17.43
N PHE A 180 3.40 -11.61 -17.17
CA PHE A 180 3.84 -12.57 -18.18
C PHE A 180 2.77 -12.81 -19.24
N ARG A 181 1.52 -12.99 -18.81
CA ARG A 181 0.37 -13.10 -19.70
C ARG A 181 0.21 -11.87 -20.57
N HIS A 182 0.20 -10.69 -19.98
CA HIS A 182 0.03 -9.43 -20.72
C HIS A 182 1.15 -9.15 -21.70
N ASP A 183 2.35 -9.62 -21.43
CA ASP A 183 3.49 -9.46 -22.34
C ASP A 183 3.35 -10.31 -23.61
N ARG A 184 2.56 -11.39 -23.55
CA ARG A 184 2.41 -12.38 -24.64
C ARG A 184 1.01 -12.44 -25.26
N GLU A 185 -0.02 -12.10 -24.52
CA GLU A 185 -1.41 -12.20 -24.99
C GLU A 185 -1.60 -11.37 -26.27
N GLY A 186 -2.20 -11.99 -27.29
CA GLY A 186 -2.36 -11.39 -28.62
C GLY A 186 -1.15 -11.52 -29.54
N THR A 187 -0.12 -12.25 -29.16
CA THR A 187 1.03 -12.60 -29.98
C THR A 187 1.01 -14.06 -30.42
N GLU A 188 1.81 -14.44 -31.41
CA GLU A 188 1.95 -15.83 -31.84
C GLU A 188 2.47 -16.74 -30.72
N MET A 189 3.26 -16.20 -29.80
CA MET A 189 3.81 -16.94 -28.65
C MET A 189 2.74 -17.35 -27.63
N TRP A 190 1.59 -16.71 -27.61
CA TRP A 190 0.51 -17.02 -26.68
C TRP A 190 -0.27 -18.29 -27.07
N GLY A 191 -0.38 -18.63 -28.35
CA GLY A 191 -1.14 -19.78 -28.84
C GLY A 191 -0.75 -21.10 -28.14
N PRO A 192 0.51 -21.52 -28.17
CA PRO A 192 0.98 -22.74 -27.51
C PRO A 192 0.78 -22.72 -25.98
N ILE A 193 0.93 -21.57 -25.36
CA ILE A 193 0.70 -21.41 -23.92
C ILE A 193 -0.78 -21.58 -23.59
N ALA A 194 -1.65 -20.94 -24.38
CA ALA A 194 -3.10 -21.04 -24.20
C ALA A 194 -3.62 -22.46 -24.42
N GLU A 195 -3.06 -23.22 -25.37
CA GLU A 195 -3.39 -24.61 -25.58
C GLU A 195 -3.04 -25.49 -24.37
N GLN A 196 -1.90 -25.22 -23.73
CA GLN A 196 -1.44 -25.94 -22.55
C GLN A 196 -2.24 -25.60 -21.29
N LEU A 197 -2.60 -24.33 -21.11
CA LEU A 197 -3.34 -23.84 -19.94
C LEU A 197 -4.85 -24.12 -20.02
N GLY A 198 -5.39 -24.21 -21.23
CA GLY A 198 -6.82 -24.18 -21.46
C GLY A 198 -7.43 -22.78 -21.29
N PRO A 199 -8.75 -22.67 -21.13
CA PRO A 199 -9.40 -21.38 -20.98
C PRO A 199 -8.95 -20.67 -19.70
N MET A 200 -8.32 -19.52 -19.85
CA MET A 200 -7.89 -18.70 -18.72
C MET A 200 -9.11 -18.19 -17.94
N PRO A 201 -9.11 -18.34 -16.62
CA PRO A 201 -10.12 -17.71 -15.79
C PRO A 201 -10.07 -16.19 -15.90
N ALA A 202 -11.25 -15.56 -15.82
CA ALA A 202 -11.36 -14.10 -15.86
C ALA A 202 -10.78 -13.43 -14.60
N GLU A 203 -10.78 -14.16 -13.49
CA GLU A 203 -10.24 -13.74 -12.22
C GLU A 203 -8.98 -14.56 -11.88
N HIS A 204 -8.25 -14.10 -10.88
CA HIS A 204 -7.09 -14.78 -10.37
C HIS A 204 -7.39 -16.23 -9.95
N ASP A 205 -6.59 -17.16 -10.46
CA ASP A 205 -6.63 -18.58 -10.15
C ASP A 205 -5.22 -19.10 -9.82
N ASP A 206 -5.04 -19.58 -8.59
CA ASP A 206 -3.73 -20.01 -8.09
C ASP A 206 -3.14 -21.18 -8.91
N SER A 207 -3.97 -22.03 -9.51
CA SER A 207 -3.51 -23.16 -10.34
C SER A 207 -3.00 -22.69 -11.71
N ALA A 208 -3.75 -21.81 -12.37
CA ALA A 208 -3.33 -21.20 -13.63
C ALA A 208 -2.06 -20.36 -13.47
N ASP A 209 -1.95 -19.61 -12.37
CA ASP A 209 -0.77 -18.83 -12.06
C ASP A 209 0.47 -19.71 -11.82
N ALA A 210 0.32 -20.84 -11.12
CA ALA A 210 1.39 -21.80 -10.92
C ALA A 210 1.88 -22.39 -12.25
N GLN A 211 0.97 -22.75 -13.14
CA GLN A 211 1.31 -23.26 -14.47
C GLN A 211 2.04 -22.21 -15.32
N LEU A 212 1.60 -20.96 -15.28
CA LEU A 212 2.29 -19.86 -15.97
C LEU A 212 3.73 -19.64 -15.46
N ILE A 213 3.95 -19.82 -14.16
CA ILE A 213 5.28 -19.71 -13.56
C ILE A 213 6.18 -20.88 -14.02
N GLU A 214 5.63 -22.09 -14.18
CA GLU A 214 6.37 -23.25 -14.66
C GLU A 214 6.72 -23.15 -16.15
N ILE A 215 5.89 -22.47 -16.95
CA ILE A 215 6.13 -22.23 -18.38
C ILE A 215 7.22 -21.17 -18.58
N TRP A 216 7.28 -20.19 -17.71
CA TRP A 216 8.30 -19.13 -17.77
C TRP A 216 9.69 -19.63 -17.38
#